data_bcdbe79d3b41239339b0dcd982919d02
#
_entry.id   bcdbe79d3b41239339b0dcd982919d02
#
_cell.length_a   1.000
_cell.length_b   1.000
_cell.length_c   1.000
_cell.angle_alpha   90.00
_cell.angle_beta   90.00
_cell.angle_gamma   90.00
#
_symmetry.space_group_name_H-M   'P 1'
#
loop_
_entity.id
_entity.type
_entity.pdbx_description
1 polymer ?
#
loop_
_entity_poly.entity_id
_entity_poly.type
_entity_poly.pdbx_seq_one_letter_code
_entity_poly.pdbx_strand_id
1 'polypeptide(L)'
;MQHTPQDDAALEADPATGPAALTPAEVDEFVHQINTFEASSVSLEGRVSKGASTAAVIVAGGQGERFGNPGGKQMFEVLGKPVLTWSAEAFDATPDVGLIVIVCPENRQAEYCKHAIDPYPFVTPIVFASSGEIRQESCMNGVDAVPTTYEYIAVHDGARPLVTVDLITHAINSLKGNLDADGVVVGHPSIDTLKVVNGRSIVGTPDRTAFWIAQTPQVFRAKIARRAYKEAMFEGFVGTDDSSLVERIGGRVMMLEGPRDNIKVTVPEDVGPVVAALSARVGQR
;
A
#
# COMPACT_ATOMS: atom_id res chain seq x y z
N MET A 1 -12.01 61.60 -23.42
CA MET A 1 -10.95 60.77 -22.83
C MET A 1 -11.21 59.37 -23.27
N GLN A 2 -10.39 58.88 -24.19
CA GLN A 2 -10.54 57.59 -24.85
C GLN A 2 -9.86 56.50 -23.96
N HIS A 3 -10.58 55.44 -23.63
CA HIS A 3 -10.01 54.23 -23.05
C HIS A 3 -9.78 53.21 -24.18
N THR A 4 -8.52 52.89 -24.39
CA THR A 4 -8.07 51.75 -25.21
C THR A 4 -8.20 50.44 -24.45
N PRO A 5 -8.66 49.34 -25.09
CA PRO A 5 -8.61 48.01 -24.48
C PRO A 5 -7.20 47.41 -24.61
N GLN A 6 -6.69 46.88 -23.52
CA GLN A 6 -5.46 46.06 -23.51
C GLN A 6 -5.80 44.62 -23.88
N ASP A 7 -4.94 44.10 -24.76
CA ASP A 7 -4.97 42.73 -25.29
C ASP A 7 -4.84 41.68 -24.20
N ASP A 8 -5.85 40.83 -24.04
CA ASP A 8 -5.76 39.52 -23.39
C ASP A 8 -5.24 38.49 -24.40
N ALA A 9 -3.93 38.28 -24.40
CA ALA A 9 -3.33 37.15 -25.09
C ALA A 9 -3.53 35.90 -24.25
N ALA A 10 -4.53 35.09 -24.57
CA ALA A 10 -4.70 33.74 -24.07
C ALA A 10 -3.52 32.87 -24.57
N LEU A 11 -2.69 32.39 -23.64
CA LEU A 11 -1.71 31.34 -23.89
C LEU A 11 -2.49 30.04 -24.12
N GLU A 12 -2.67 29.67 -25.37
CA GLU A 12 -3.08 28.34 -25.79
C GLU A 12 -1.93 27.37 -25.45
N ALA A 13 -2.14 26.50 -24.45
CA ALA A 13 -1.26 25.39 -24.16
C ALA A 13 -1.44 24.33 -25.26
N ASP A 14 -0.36 24.02 -25.96
CA ASP A 14 -0.27 22.93 -26.95
C ASP A 14 -0.51 21.57 -26.26
N PRO A 15 -1.52 20.77 -26.66
CA PRO A 15 -1.83 19.49 -26.01
C PRO A 15 -0.94 18.31 -26.43
N ALA A 16 0.21 18.55 -27.07
CA ALA A 16 0.98 17.50 -27.75
C ALA A 16 2.33 17.12 -27.10
N THR A 17 2.61 17.44 -25.82
CA THR A 17 3.85 17.00 -25.15
C THR A 17 3.61 16.33 -23.80
N GLY A 18 2.79 15.27 -23.82
CA GLY A 18 2.87 14.22 -22.80
C GLY A 18 4.07 13.28 -23.12
N PRO A 19 4.72 12.66 -22.10
CA PRO A 19 5.78 11.69 -22.36
C PRO A 19 5.24 10.59 -23.29
N ALA A 20 6.01 10.26 -24.33
CA ALA A 20 5.63 9.25 -25.30
C ALA A 20 5.42 7.90 -24.59
N ALA A 21 4.30 7.22 -24.86
CA ALA A 21 4.03 5.90 -24.33
C ALA A 21 5.13 4.93 -24.80
N LEU A 22 5.66 4.12 -23.86
CA LEU A 22 6.66 3.11 -24.15
C LEU A 22 6.11 2.08 -25.16
N THR A 23 6.95 1.65 -26.09
CA THR A 23 6.59 0.57 -27.02
C THR A 23 6.55 -0.78 -26.29
N PRO A 24 5.82 -1.78 -26.78
CA PRO A 24 5.80 -3.12 -26.19
C PRO A 24 7.20 -3.73 -25.99
N ALA A 25 8.15 -3.45 -26.87
CA ALA A 25 9.53 -3.92 -26.76
C ALA A 25 10.30 -3.22 -25.64
N GLU A 26 10.08 -1.93 -25.43
CA GLU A 26 10.67 -1.18 -24.30
C GLU A 26 10.07 -1.60 -22.95
N VAL A 27 8.79 -1.99 -22.94
CA VAL A 27 8.13 -2.57 -21.75
C VAL A 27 8.73 -3.95 -21.45
N ASP A 28 8.95 -4.81 -22.46
CA ASP A 28 9.56 -6.14 -22.27
C ASP A 28 11.02 -6.03 -21.84
N GLU A 29 11.78 -5.08 -22.37
CA GLU A 29 13.17 -4.83 -21.97
C GLU A 29 13.25 -4.26 -20.54
N PHE A 30 12.35 -3.36 -20.17
CA PHE A 30 12.23 -2.83 -18.81
C PHE A 30 11.83 -3.93 -17.81
N VAL A 31 10.88 -4.79 -18.17
CA VAL A 31 10.47 -5.97 -17.37
C VAL A 31 11.63 -6.99 -17.29
N HIS A 32 12.43 -7.15 -18.35
CA HIS A 32 13.60 -8.02 -18.32
C HIS A 32 14.72 -7.47 -17.42
N GLN A 33 14.96 -6.16 -17.42
CA GLN A 33 15.92 -5.50 -16.53
C GLN A 33 15.51 -5.61 -15.07
N ILE A 34 14.20 -5.51 -14.76
CA ILE A 34 13.68 -5.74 -13.40
C ILE A 34 13.86 -7.20 -12.96
N ASN A 35 13.66 -8.16 -13.87
CA ASN A 35 13.82 -9.60 -13.58
C ASN A 35 15.28 -10.04 -13.45
N THR A 36 16.27 -9.28 -13.93
CA THR A 36 17.69 -9.55 -13.81
C THR A 36 18.35 -8.93 -12.58
N PHE A 37 17.58 -8.21 -11.74
CA PHE A 37 18.06 -7.86 -10.42
C PHE A 37 18.17 -9.15 -9.60
N GLU A 38 19.36 -9.73 -9.59
CA GLU A 38 19.71 -10.78 -8.63
C GLU A 38 19.45 -10.21 -7.23
N ALA A 39 18.29 -10.55 -6.66
CA ALA A 39 18.08 -10.43 -5.25
C ALA A 39 19.31 -11.05 -4.60
N SER A 40 20.07 -10.26 -3.84
CA SER A 40 21.17 -10.76 -3.04
C SER A 40 20.68 -12.02 -2.37
N SER A 41 21.15 -13.16 -2.84
CA SER A 41 20.66 -14.48 -2.47
C SER A 41 21.01 -14.78 -1.01
N VAL A 42 20.23 -14.21 -0.11
CA VAL A 42 20.05 -14.85 1.19
C VAL A 42 19.25 -16.10 0.89
N SER A 43 19.89 -17.24 1.00
CA SER A 43 19.35 -18.56 0.74
C SER A 43 17.97 -18.71 1.41
N LEU A 44 16.90 -18.56 0.60
CA LEU A 44 15.50 -18.74 1.01
C LEU A 44 15.16 -20.23 1.22
N GLU A 45 16.12 -21.12 0.98
CA GLU A 45 15.96 -22.55 1.16
C GLU A 45 15.94 -22.92 2.64
N GLY A 46 14.75 -23.00 3.22
CA GLY A 46 14.53 -23.62 4.54
C GLY A 46 13.58 -22.90 5.50
N ARG A 47 13.08 -21.70 5.20
CA ARG A 47 12.21 -20.94 6.11
C ARG A 47 10.78 -20.66 5.61
N VAL A 48 10.40 -21.17 4.46
CA VAL A 48 9.01 -21.06 3.99
C VAL A 48 8.14 -21.97 4.85
N SER A 49 7.18 -21.41 5.57
CA SER A 49 6.20 -22.24 6.29
C SER A 49 5.48 -23.10 5.24
N LYS A 50 5.59 -24.44 5.39
CA LYS A 50 4.94 -25.38 4.46
C LYS A 50 3.44 -25.13 4.51
N GLY A 51 2.89 -24.54 3.43
CA GLY A 51 1.46 -24.31 3.26
C GLY A 51 0.99 -22.87 3.28
N ALA A 52 1.86 -21.89 3.57
CA ALA A 52 1.48 -20.47 3.46
C ALA A 52 1.32 -20.09 1.99
N SER A 53 0.18 -19.52 1.63
CA SER A 53 -0.16 -19.16 0.25
C SER A 53 -0.19 -17.65 -0.01
N THR A 54 0.04 -16.84 1.01
CA THR A 54 -0.03 -15.37 0.96
C THR A 54 1.34 -14.74 1.16
N ALA A 55 1.69 -13.76 0.32
CA ALA A 55 2.79 -12.86 0.57
C ALA A 55 2.25 -11.47 0.98
N ALA A 56 2.90 -10.85 1.95
CA ALA A 56 2.60 -9.49 2.38
C ALA A 56 3.52 -8.50 1.64
N VAL A 57 2.97 -7.39 1.14
CA VAL A 57 3.71 -6.26 0.59
C VAL A 57 3.45 -5.06 1.50
N ILE A 58 4.43 -4.69 2.32
CA ILE A 58 4.32 -3.60 3.29
C ILE A 58 4.99 -2.34 2.71
N VAL A 59 4.18 -1.35 2.35
CA VAL A 59 4.65 -0.14 1.67
C VAL A 59 5.12 0.88 2.70
N ALA A 60 6.40 1.17 2.68
CA ALA A 60 7.09 2.05 3.62
C ALA A 60 7.94 3.16 2.93
N GLY A 61 7.78 3.35 1.61
CA GLY A 61 8.58 4.29 0.80
C GLY A 61 8.21 5.77 0.93
N GLY A 62 7.08 6.11 1.56
CA GLY A 62 6.62 7.49 1.66
C GLY A 62 7.54 8.37 2.51
N GLN A 63 7.95 9.53 1.96
CA GLN A 63 8.87 10.47 2.62
C GLN A 63 8.32 11.11 3.90
N GLY A 64 7.00 11.06 4.12
CA GLY A 64 6.38 11.58 5.35
C GLY A 64 6.45 13.10 5.51
N GLU A 65 6.44 13.86 4.40
CA GLU A 65 6.53 15.33 4.41
C GLU A 65 5.57 15.99 5.41
N ARG A 66 4.32 15.50 5.47
CA ARG A 66 3.31 15.99 6.43
C ARG A 66 3.61 15.63 7.87
N PHE A 67 4.43 14.63 8.12
CA PHE A 67 4.81 14.18 9.46
C PHE A 67 6.00 14.96 10.03
N GLY A 68 6.81 15.60 9.17
CA GLY A 68 7.92 16.48 9.56
C GLY A 68 9.13 15.77 10.20
N ASN A 69 9.22 14.43 10.14
CA ASN A 69 10.37 13.68 10.65
C ASN A 69 11.34 13.32 9.49
N PRO A 70 12.62 13.73 9.56
CA PRO A 70 13.62 13.41 8.53
C PRO A 70 13.81 11.92 8.27
N GLY A 71 13.58 11.06 9.29
CA GLY A 71 13.61 9.60 9.19
C GLY A 71 12.37 8.98 8.53
N GLY A 72 11.35 9.79 8.20
CA GLY A 72 10.04 9.30 7.75
C GLY A 72 9.19 8.74 8.90
N LYS A 73 7.89 8.72 8.69
CA LYS A 73 6.91 8.29 9.72
C LYS A 73 6.99 6.80 10.06
N GLN A 74 7.47 5.98 9.12
CA GLN A 74 7.58 4.53 9.29
C GLN A 74 8.68 4.13 10.27
N MET A 75 9.74 4.96 10.36
CA MET A 75 10.86 4.80 11.27
C MET A 75 10.67 5.55 12.60
N PHE A 76 9.57 6.30 12.73
CA PHE A 76 9.22 6.93 14.00
C PHE A 76 8.89 5.85 15.05
N GLU A 77 9.46 6.01 16.24
CA GLU A 77 9.26 5.03 17.31
C GLU A 77 8.00 5.32 18.14
N VAL A 78 7.20 4.30 18.32
CA VAL A 78 6.07 4.26 19.23
C VAL A 78 6.31 3.15 20.23
N LEU A 79 6.32 3.47 21.53
CA LEU A 79 6.67 2.54 22.62
C LEU A 79 8.03 1.85 22.42
N GLY A 80 9.02 2.62 21.92
CA GLY A 80 10.40 2.11 21.68
C GLY A 80 10.55 1.19 20.49
N LYS A 81 9.60 1.18 19.55
CA LYS A 81 9.60 0.34 18.35
C LYS A 81 9.15 1.15 17.13
N PRO A 82 9.82 1.06 15.97
CA PRO A 82 9.40 1.71 14.74
C PRO A 82 7.95 1.35 14.35
N VAL A 83 7.21 2.33 13.84
CA VAL A 83 5.83 2.13 13.36
C VAL A 83 5.75 0.98 12.35
N LEU A 84 6.71 0.89 11.43
CA LEU A 84 6.82 -0.21 10.46
C LEU A 84 6.91 -1.58 11.13
N THR A 85 7.70 -1.69 12.19
CA THR A 85 7.93 -2.97 12.88
C THR A 85 6.65 -3.52 13.50
N TRP A 86 5.80 -2.66 14.09
CA TRP A 86 4.48 -3.07 14.58
C TRP A 86 3.61 -3.69 13.48
N SER A 87 3.61 -3.07 12.30
CA SER A 87 2.89 -3.63 11.14
C SER A 87 3.49 -4.96 10.70
N ALA A 88 4.81 -5.03 10.54
CA ALA A 88 5.50 -6.23 10.08
C ALA A 88 5.33 -7.42 11.03
N GLU A 89 5.39 -7.19 12.36
CA GLU A 89 5.17 -8.25 13.37
C GLU A 89 3.76 -8.86 13.30
N ALA A 90 2.72 -8.06 12.97
CA ALA A 90 1.38 -8.59 12.79
C ALA A 90 1.30 -9.54 11.59
N PHE A 91 1.99 -9.23 10.50
CA PHE A 91 2.09 -10.13 9.34
C PHE A 91 2.95 -11.35 9.62
N ASP A 92 4.09 -11.20 10.34
CA ASP A 92 4.95 -12.32 10.75
C ASP A 92 4.21 -13.32 11.63
N ALA A 93 3.36 -12.83 12.51
CA ALA A 93 2.55 -13.68 13.38
C ALA A 93 1.32 -14.29 12.68
N THR A 94 1.04 -13.94 11.40
CA THR A 94 -0.10 -14.46 10.65
C THR A 94 0.27 -15.78 9.97
N PRO A 95 -0.36 -16.93 10.31
CA PRO A 95 0.10 -18.26 9.88
C PRO A 95 0.13 -18.49 8.36
N ASP A 96 -0.74 -17.80 7.61
CA ASP A 96 -0.83 -17.95 6.14
C ASP A 96 0.13 -17.02 5.38
N VAL A 97 0.87 -16.16 6.08
CA VAL A 97 1.88 -15.29 5.47
C VAL A 97 3.23 -16.01 5.45
N GLY A 98 3.73 -16.32 4.25
CA GLY A 98 4.99 -17.05 4.06
C GLY A 98 6.14 -16.17 3.55
N LEU A 99 5.87 -14.91 3.23
CA LEU A 99 6.86 -13.91 2.79
C LEU A 99 6.39 -12.51 3.16
N ILE A 100 7.32 -11.67 3.60
CA ILE A 100 7.08 -10.23 3.79
C ILE A 100 8.02 -9.46 2.85
N VAL A 101 7.46 -8.64 1.97
CA VAL A 101 8.20 -7.70 1.13
C VAL A 101 8.06 -6.31 1.72
N ILE A 102 9.17 -5.70 2.16
CA ILE A 102 9.19 -4.33 2.65
C ILE A 102 9.62 -3.40 1.51
N VAL A 103 8.74 -2.48 1.13
CA VAL A 103 9.00 -1.53 0.06
C VAL A 103 9.44 -0.20 0.65
N CYS A 104 10.71 0.16 0.46
CA CYS A 104 11.28 1.41 0.99
C CYS A 104 12.33 2.00 0.02
N PRO A 105 12.80 3.25 0.23
CA PRO A 105 13.81 3.83 -0.63
C PRO A 105 15.07 2.96 -0.67
N GLU A 106 15.58 2.71 -1.88
CA GLU A 106 16.74 1.81 -2.10
C GLU A 106 17.94 2.19 -1.25
N ASN A 107 18.28 3.47 -1.24
CA ASN A 107 19.39 4.01 -0.46
C ASN A 107 19.20 3.96 1.05
N ARG A 108 18.03 3.54 1.54
CA ARG A 108 17.69 3.42 2.96
C ARG A 108 17.37 1.98 3.39
N GLN A 109 17.43 1.00 2.50
CA GLN A 109 17.11 -0.39 2.84
C GLN A 109 17.97 -0.93 3.99
N ALA A 110 19.28 -0.63 3.99
CA ALA A 110 20.18 -1.02 5.07
C ALA A 110 19.79 -0.39 6.43
N GLU A 111 19.32 0.85 6.43
CA GLU A 111 18.82 1.54 7.62
C GLU A 111 17.54 0.87 8.14
N TYR A 112 16.59 0.57 7.25
CA TYR A 112 15.34 -0.11 7.60
C TYR A 112 15.60 -1.51 8.14
N CYS A 113 16.51 -2.27 7.51
CA CYS A 113 16.93 -3.58 8.00
C CYS A 113 17.48 -3.46 9.42
N LYS A 114 18.50 -2.63 9.61
CA LYS A 114 19.21 -2.46 10.88
C LYS A 114 18.33 -2.00 12.05
N HIS A 115 17.36 -1.12 11.81
CA HIS A 115 16.60 -0.49 12.89
C HIS A 115 15.17 -1.02 13.04
N ALA A 116 14.55 -1.51 11.97
CA ALA A 116 13.16 -1.95 12.03
C ALA A 116 12.99 -3.47 11.95
N ILE A 117 14.02 -4.22 11.51
CA ILE A 117 13.93 -5.67 11.29
C ILE A 117 14.90 -6.44 12.18
N ASP A 118 16.21 -6.23 12.05
CA ASP A 118 17.24 -7.03 12.74
C ASP A 118 17.10 -7.10 14.27
N PRO A 119 16.63 -6.04 14.97
CA PRO A 119 16.47 -6.10 16.42
C PRO A 119 15.32 -6.98 16.91
N TYR A 120 14.46 -7.45 15.98
CA TYR A 120 13.21 -8.14 16.31
C TYR A 120 13.21 -9.58 15.76
N PRO A 121 12.58 -10.55 16.49
CA PRO A 121 12.67 -11.98 16.17
C PRO A 121 11.68 -12.40 15.07
N PHE A 122 11.81 -11.85 13.87
CA PHE A 122 11.01 -12.28 12.72
C PHE A 122 11.32 -13.74 12.33
N VAL A 123 10.27 -14.51 12.05
CA VAL A 123 10.36 -15.91 11.60
C VAL A 123 10.09 -16.01 10.10
N THR A 124 9.12 -15.22 9.61
CA THR A 124 8.79 -15.15 8.19
C THR A 124 9.95 -14.51 7.41
N PRO A 125 10.37 -15.08 6.28
CA PRO A 125 11.37 -14.45 5.41
C PRO A 125 10.97 -13.01 5.03
N ILE A 126 11.93 -12.09 5.11
CA ILE A 126 11.75 -10.69 4.74
C ILE A 126 12.69 -10.36 3.59
N VAL A 127 12.14 -9.74 2.54
CA VAL A 127 12.90 -9.19 1.43
C VAL A 127 12.57 -7.70 1.26
N PHE A 128 13.47 -6.96 0.63
CA PHE A 128 13.28 -5.54 0.36
C PHE A 128 13.05 -5.31 -1.13
N ALA A 129 12.16 -4.37 -1.45
CA ALA A 129 11.97 -3.84 -2.78
C ALA A 129 12.11 -2.31 -2.74
N SER A 130 12.56 -1.72 -3.86
CA SER A 130 12.74 -0.27 -3.95
C SER A 130 11.40 0.43 -4.11
N SER A 131 11.19 1.55 -3.42
CA SER A 131 10.03 2.40 -3.65
C SER A 131 10.16 3.14 -4.99
N GLY A 132 9.02 3.39 -5.66
CA GLY A 132 8.92 4.26 -6.82
C GLY A 132 8.67 5.73 -6.42
N GLU A 133 8.44 6.57 -7.43
CA GLU A 133 8.13 7.99 -7.23
C GLU A 133 6.75 8.20 -6.59
N ILE A 134 5.77 7.36 -6.97
CA ILE A 134 4.43 7.36 -6.41
C ILE A 134 4.13 6.06 -5.64
N ARG A 135 3.05 6.08 -4.83
CA ARG A 135 2.64 4.91 -4.05
C ARG A 135 2.33 3.69 -4.93
N GLN A 136 1.70 3.89 -6.07
CA GLN A 136 1.34 2.81 -6.99
C GLN A 136 2.58 2.08 -7.54
N GLU A 137 3.61 2.80 -7.93
CA GLU A 137 4.89 2.22 -8.38
C GLU A 137 5.58 1.44 -7.25
N SER A 138 5.57 2.01 -6.04
CA SER A 138 6.08 1.33 -4.85
C SER A 138 5.35 0.01 -4.60
N CYS A 139 4.01 -0.01 -4.71
CA CYS A 139 3.22 -1.22 -4.57
C CYS A 139 3.54 -2.23 -5.69
N MET A 140 3.66 -1.76 -6.94
CA MET A 140 4.01 -2.59 -8.10
C MET A 140 5.36 -3.27 -7.87
N ASN A 141 6.40 -2.52 -7.50
CA ASN A 141 7.73 -3.08 -7.22
C ASN A 141 7.67 -4.15 -6.12
N GLY A 142 6.87 -3.92 -5.08
CA GLY A 142 6.64 -4.90 -4.03
C GLY A 142 5.92 -6.16 -4.54
N VAL A 143 4.89 -6.00 -5.37
CA VAL A 143 4.15 -7.11 -6.00
C VAL A 143 5.02 -7.92 -6.94
N ASP A 144 5.91 -7.27 -7.69
CA ASP A 144 6.84 -7.93 -8.61
C ASP A 144 7.95 -8.69 -7.87
N ALA A 145 8.34 -8.25 -6.68
CA ALA A 145 9.28 -8.97 -5.82
C ALA A 145 8.70 -10.25 -5.18
N VAL A 146 7.36 -10.44 -5.20
CA VAL A 146 6.73 -11.66 -4.69
C VAL A 146 6.91 -12.81 -5.70
N PRO A 147 7.43 -13.98 -5.31
CA PRO A 147 7.49 -15.17 -6.16
C PRO A 147 6.11 -15.60 -6.68
N THR A 148 6.07 -16.14 -7.91
CA THR A 148 4.81 -16.59 -8.56
C THR A 148 4.16 -17.79 -7.88
N THR A 149 4.83 -18.42 -6.95
CA THR A 149 4.32 -19.54 -6.13
C THR A 149 3.26 -19.11 -5.12
N TYR A 150 3.21 -17.82 -4.76
CA TYR A 150 2.18 -17.29 -3.88
C TYR A 150 0.88 -17.02 -4.64
N GLU A 151 -0.22 -17.50 -4.09
CA GLU A 151 -1.56 -17.37 -4.69
C GLU A 151 -2.22 -16.03 -4.36
N TYR A 152 -1.87 -15.46 -3.22
CA TYR A 152 -2.45 -14.22 -2.70
C TYR A 152 -1.36 -13.21 -2.34
N ILE A 153 -1.70 -11.93 -2.51
CA ILE A 153 -0.87 -10.81 -2.11
C ILE A 153 -1.70 -9.89 -1.21
N ALA A 154 -1.18 -9.60 -0.02
CA ALA A 154 -1.75 -8.63 0.91
C ALA A 154 -0.93 -7.34 0.87
N VAL A 155 -1.46 -6.28 0.30
CA VAL A 155 -0.81 -4.95 0.29
C VAL A 155 -1.21 -4.19 1.54
N HIS A 156 -0.22 -3.66 2.27
CA HIS A 156 -0.45 -2.95 3.51
C HIS A 156 0.39 -1.68 3.63
N ASP A 157 -0.22 -0.63 4.16
CA ASP A 157 0.48 0.59 4.51
C ASP A 157 1.33 0.36 5.77
N GLY A 158 2.67 0.39 5.67
CA GLY A 158 3.58 0.24 6.82
C GLY A 158 3.43 1.30 7.91
N ALA A 159 2.58 2.28 7.70
CA ALA A 159 2.20 3.31 8.65
C ALA A 159 0.87 3.03 9.39
N ARG A 160 0.36 1.78 9.34
CA ARG A 160 -0.82 1.35 10.13
C ARG A 160 -0.43 0.32 11.19
N PRO A 161 0.19 0.76 12.29
CA PRO A 161 0.76 -0.14 13.31
C PRO A 161 -0.31 -0.87 14.14
N LEU A 162 -1.58 -0.52 13.98
CA LEU A 162 -2.68 -1.11 14.75
C LEU A 162 -3.36 -2.28 14.03
N VAL A 163 -2.87 -2.70 12.85
CA VAL A 163 -3.33 -3.93 12.20
C VAL A 163 -3.12 -5.14 13.13
N THR A 164 -4.06 -6.07 13.14
CA THR A 164 -3.98 -7.26 13.99
C THR A 164 -3.88 -8.53 13.16
N VAL A 165 -3.33 -9.59 13.75
CA VAL A 165 -3.30 -10.93 13.17
C VAL A 165 -4.71 -11.41 12.77
N ASP A 166 -5.70 -11.18 13.62
CA ASP A 166 -7.09 -11.56 13.37
C ASP A 166 -7.65 -10.84 12.14
N LEU A 167 -7.40 -9.52 12.01
CA LEU A 167 -7.86 -8.74 10.85
C LEU A 167 -7.21 -9.22 9.55
N ILE A 168 -5.89 -9.46 9.56
CA ILE A 168 -5.15 -9.99 8.41
C ILE A 168 -5.68 -11.36 8.02
N THR A 169 -5.80 -12.27 8.99
CA THR A 169 -6.32 -13.63 8.80
C THR A 169 -7.74 -13.59 8.24
N HIS A 170 -8.60 -12.72 8.78
CA HIS A 170 -9.98 -12.58 8.32
C HIS A 170 -10.03 -12.07 6.86
N ALA A 171 -9.20 -11.08 6.49
CA ALA A 171 -9.14 -10.58 5.13
C ALA A 171 -8.68 -11.65 4.13
N ILE A 172 -7.65 -12.41 4.46
CA ILE A 172 -7.13 -13.52 3.65
C ILE A 172 -8.22 -14.61 3.49
N ASN A 173 -8.81 -15.04 4.59
CA ASN A 173 -9.81 -16.10 4.58
C ASN A 173 -11.10 -15.69 3.85
N SER A 174 -11.50 -14.42 3.95
CA SER A 174 -12.64 -13.87 3.21
C SER A 174 -12.46 -13.98 1.70
N LEU A 175 -11.23 -13.69 1.19
CA LEU A 175 -10.93 -13.87 -0.22
C LEU A 175 -10.83 -15.34 -0.61
N LYS A 176 -10.20 -16.18 0.21
CA LYS A 176 -10.09 -17.62 -0.06
C LYS A 176 -11.44 -18.31 -0.10
N GLY A 177 -12.35 -17.92 0.78
CA GLY A 177 -13.72 -18.48 0.87
C GLY A 177 -14.66 -17.99 -0.22
N ASN A 178 -14.29 -16.96 -1.00
CA ASN A 178 -15.12 -16.43 -2.07
C ASN A 178 -14.43 -16.57 -3.44
N LEU A 179 -14.83 -17.60 -4.19
CA LEU A 179 -14.24 -17.90 -5.49
C LEU A 179 -14.56 -16.86 -6.57
N ASP A 180 -15.62 -16.08 -6.38
CA ASP A 180 -16.04 -15.05 -7.32
C ASP A 180 -15.37 -13.69 -7.07
N ALA A 181 -14.64 -13.54 -5.96
CA ALA A 181 -13.93 -12.32 -5.65
C ALA A 181 -12.45 -12.39 -6.10
N ASP A 182 -11.96 -11.28 -6.62
CA ASP A 182 -10.57 -11.06 -7.03
C ASP A 182 -9.77 -10.33 -5.95
N GLY A 183 -10.47 -9.61 -5.07
CA GLY A 183 -9.86 -8.88 -3.96
C GLY A 183 -10.82 -8.60 -2.81
N VAL A 184 -10.22 -8.31 -1.65
CA VAL A 184 -10.90 -7.87 -0.42
C VAL A 184 -10.17 -6.66 0.12
N VAL A 185 -10.90 -5.61 0.42
CA VAL A 185 -10.41 -4.36 1.02
C VAL A 185 -10.96 -4.21 2.43
N VAL A 186 -10.08 -4.11 3.40
CA VAL A 186 -10.47 -3.75 4.77
C VAL A 186 -10.90 -2.29 4.81
N GLY A 187 -12.00 -2.01 5.49
CA GLY A 187 -12.50 -0.64 5.65
C GLY A 187 -13.67 -0.59 6.62
N HIS A 188 -14.30 0.55 6.73
CA HIS A 188 -15.49 0.70 7.55
C HIS A 188 -16.48 1.68 6.93
N PRO A 189 -17.80 1.55 7.20
CA PRO A 189 -18.79 2.52 6.75
C PRO A 189 -18.47 3.94 7.22
N SER A 190 -18.70 4.93 6.35
CA SER A 190 -18.60 6.34 6.74
C SER A 190 -19.69 6.68 7.75
N ILE A 191 -19.29 7.28 8.87
CA ILE A 191 -20.22 7.79 9.90
C ILE A 191 -20.51 9.27 9.74
N ASP A 192 -19.62 10.00 9.07
CA ASP A 192 -19.73 11.43 8.88
C ASP A 192 -20.64 11.78 7.72
N THR A 193 -21.23 12.97 7.76
CA THR A 193 -21.97 13.51 6.63
C THR A 193 -21.01 13.98 5.55
N LEU A 194 -21.04 13.32 4.39
CA LEU A 194 -20.20 13.67 3.25
C LEU A 194 -20.83 14.82 2.46
N LYS A 195 -19.98 15.72 1.96
CA LYS A 195 -20.37 16.81 1.08
C LYS A 195 -19.59 16.73 -0.24
N VAL A 196 -20.30 16.80 -1.35
CA VAL A 196 -19.69 17.05 -2.65
C VAL A 196 -19.52 18.56 -2.78
N VAL A 197 -18.30 19.01 -3.09
CA VAL A 197 -17.98 20.43 -3.17
C VAL A 197 -17.40 20.78 -4.55
N ASN A 198 -17.69 22.00 -5.00
CA ASN A 198 -17.00 22.65 -6.11
C ASN A 198 -16.35 23.92 -5.54
N GLY A 199 -15.02 23.91 -5.45
CA GLY A 199 -14.29 24.90 -4.67
C GLY A 199 -14.74 24.89 -3.20
N ARG A 200 -15.36 25.98 -2.72
CA ARG A 200 -15.90 26.10 -1.35
C ARG A 200 -17.42 25.93 -1.25
N SER A 201 -18.09 25.76 -2.41
CA SER A 201 -19.55 25.65 -2.46
C SER A 201 -19.98 24.18 -2.38
N ILE A 202 -20.95 23.88 -1.50
CA ILE A 202 -21.56 22.55 -1.44
C ILE A 202 -22.49 22.41 -2.64
N VAL A 203 -22.26 21.35 -3.45
CA VAL A 203 -23.09 21.02 -4.61
C VAL A 203 -23.96 19.78 -4.42
N GLY A 204 -23.71 19.02 -3.32
CA GLY A 204 -24.51 17.85 -3.01
C GLY A 204 -24.18 17.24 -1.65
N THR A 205 -25.10 16.45 -1.13
CA THR A 205 -24.93 15.66 0.08
C THR A 205 -25.38 14.23 -0.25
N PRO A 206 -24.44 13.32 -0.58
CA PRO A 206 -24.77 11.95 -0.92
C PRO A 206 -25.22 11.16 0.31
N ASP A 207 -25.96 10.08 0.09
CA ASP A 207 -26.28 9.14 1.16
C ASP A 207 -25.00 8.42 1.62
N ARG A 208 -24.60 8.68 2.86
CA ARG A 208 -23.36 8.10 3.44
C ARG A 208 -23.37 6.58 3.55
N THR A 209 -24.54 5.94 3.52
CA THR A 209 -24.65 4.47 3.61
C THR A 209 -23.99 3.74 2.44
N ALA A 210 -23.81 4.42 1.30
CA ALA A 210 -23.10 3.91 0.14
C ALA A 210 -21.57 4.14 0.18
N PHE A 211 -21.03 4.79 1.23
CA PHE A 211 -19.62 5.15 1.30
C PHE A 211 -18.90 4.44 2.44
N TRP A 212 -17.76 3.89 2.10
CA TRP A 212 -16.84 3.28 3.05
C TRP A 212 -15.49 3.98 3.01
N ILE A 213 -14.81 3.96 4.13
CA ILE A 213 -13.44 4.45 4.26
C ILE A 213 -12.51 3.24 4.07
N ALA A 214 -11.83 3.21 2.93
CA ALA A 214 -10.88 2.14 2.62
C ALA A 214 -9.63 2.23 3.51
N GLN A 215 -9.21 1.09 4.00
CA GLN A 215 -7.99 0.89 4.78
C GLN A 215 -7.12 -0.17 4.09
N THR A 216 -6.11 -0.64 4.79
CA THR A 216 -5.32 -1.83 4.44
C THR A 216 -5.24 -2.76 5.66
N PRO A 217 -5.07 -4.10 5.45
CA PRO A 217 -4.66 -4.75 4.22
C PRO A 217 -5.71 -4.75 3.12
N GLN A 218 -5.21 -4.69 1.88
CA GLN A 218 -5.98 -5.01 0.68
C GLN A 218 -5.42 -6.31 0.14
N VAL A 219 -6.24 -7.35 0.08
CA VAL A 219 -5.81 -8.70 -0.28
C VAL A 219 -6.35 -9.06 -1.65
N PHE A 220 -5.50 -9.55 -2.53
CA PHE A 220 -5.85 -9.86 -3.92
C PHE A 220 -5.36 -11.24 -4.32
N ARG A 221 -6.01 -11.85 -5.33
CA ARG A 221 -5.42 -12.96 -6.07
C ARG A 221 -4.18 -12.45 -6.80
N ALA A 222 -3.03 -13.09 -6.58
CA ALA A 222 -1.74 -12.60 -7.06
C ALA A 222 -1.70 -12.36 -8.58
N LYS A 223 -2.31 -13.26 -9.36
CA LYS A 223 -2.40 -13.11 -10.83
C LYS A 223 -3.18 -11.87 -11.25
N ILE A 224 -4.27 -11.57 -10.53
CA ILE A 224 -5.11 -10.41 -10.83
C ILE A 224 -4.40 -9.12 -10.44
N ALA A 225 -3.80 -9.07 -9.25
CA ALA A 225 -3.01 -7.91 -8.83
C ALA A 225 -1.91 -7.58 -9.85
N ARG A 226 -1.08 -8.55 -10.22
CA ARG A 226 -0.01 -8.36 -11.22
C ARG A 226 -0.54 -7.82 -12.55
N ARG A 227 -1.66 -8.37 -13.04
CA ARG A 227 -2.30 -7.90 -14.27
C ARG A 227 -2.77 -6.45 -14.11
N ALA A 228 -3.43 -6.13 -13.00
CA ALA A 228 -3.98 -4.79 -12.74
C ALA A 228 -2.88 -3.71 -12.73
N TYR A 229 -1.76 -3.97 -12.05
CA TYR A 229 -0.63 -3.04 -12.04
C TYR A 229 0.01 -2.86 -13.43
N LYS A 230 0.20 -3.94 -14.19
CA LYS A 230 0.75 -3.88 -15.54
C LYS A 230 -0.14 -3.10 -16.50
N GLU A 231 -1.45 -3.36 -16.48
CA GLU A 231 -2.41 -2.64 -17.34
C GLU A 231 -2.48 -1.15 -16.95
N ALA A 232 -2.50 -0.84 -15.64
CA ALA A 232 -2.49 0.56 -15.19
C ALA A 232 -1.21 1.30 -15.64
N MET A 233 -0.04 0.65 -15.54
CA MET A 233 1.22 1.22 -16.01
C MET A 233 1.20 1.46 -17.53
N PHE A 234 0.73 0.47 -18.31
CA PHE A 234 0.64 0.58 -19.76
C PHE A 234 -0.30 1.71 -20.21
N GLU A 235 -1.40 1.93 -19.48
CA GLU A 235 -2.37 2.98 -19.78
C GLU A 235 -2.01 4.35 -19.17
N GLY A 236 -0.93 4.45 -18.39
CA GLY A 236 -0.59 5.66 -17.64
C GLY A 236 -1.64 6.03 -16.58
N PHE A 237 -2.41 5.04 -16.11
CA PHE A 237 -3.47 5.26 -15.12
C PHE A 237 -2.90 5.25 -13.70
N VAL A 238 -3.22 6.28 -12.91
CA VAL A 238 -2.88 6.36 -11.50
C VAL A 238 -4.15 6.21 -10.67
N GLY A 239 -4.25 5.08 -9.96
CA GLY A 239 -5.35 4.79 -9.04
C GLY A 239 -5.20 5.50 -7.69
N THR A 240 -6.28 5.61 -6.96
CA THR A 240 -6.28 6.16 -5.59
C THR A 240 -5.79 5.15 -4.55
N ASP A 241 -6.02 3.86 -4.82
CA ASP A 241 -5.57 2.71 -4.03
C ASP A 241 -5.38 1.47 -4.93
N ASP A 242 -4.98 0.34 -4.34
CA ASP A 242 -4.67 -0.86 -5.10
C ASP A 242 -5.94 -1.54 -5.65
N SER A 243 -7.07 -1.41 -4.95
CA SER A 243 -8.36 -1.96 -5.38
C SER A 243 -8.87 -1.30 -6.66
N SER A 244 -8.65 0.01 -6.82
CA SER A 244 -9.10 0.75 -7.99
C SER A 244 -8.45 0.26 -9.30
N LEU A 245 -7.24 -0.30 -9.22
CA LEU A 245 -6.57 -0.92 -10.37
C LEU A 245 -7.24 -2.25 -10.74
N VAL A 246 -7.62 -3.05 -9.74
CA VAL A 246 -8.31 -4.32 -9.94
C VAL A 246 -9.72 -4.09 -10.49
N GLU A 247 -10.46 -3.11 -9.96
CA GLU A 247 -11.77 -2.70 -10.45
C GLU A 247 -11.71 -2.25 -11.92
N ARG A 248 -10.68 -1.47 -12.28
CA ARG A 248 -10.48 -0.97 -13.65
C ARG A 248 -10.39 -2.07 -14.69
N ILE A 249 -9.76 -3.19 -14.37
CA ILE A 249 -9.65 -4.35 -15.27
C ILE A 249 -10.86 -5.30 -15.19
N GLY A 250 -11.96 -4.87 -14.55
CA GLY A 250 -13.19 -5.63 -14.37
C GLY A 250 -13.14 -6.67 -13.27
N GLY A 251 -12.16 -6.61 -12.38
CA GLY A 251 -12.08 -7.49 -11.20
C GLY A 251 -13.12 -7.16 -10.15
N ARG A 252 -13.57 -8.17 -9.41
CA ARG A 252 -14.57 -8.06 -8.34
C ARG A 252 -13.86 -7.90 -7.00
N VAL A 253 -13.98 -6.71 -6.41
CA VAL A 253 -13.42 -6.40 -5.08
C VAL A 253 -14.53 -6.24 -4.07
N MET A 254 -14.36 -6.80 -2.88
CA MET A 254 -15.33 -6.73 -1.80
C MET A 254 -14.79 -5.93 -0.63
N MET A 255 -15.66 -5.20 0.06
CA MET A 255 -15.35 -4.60 1.35
C MET A 255 -15.44 -5.62 2.48
N LEU A 256 -14.48 -5.60 3.39
CA LEU A 256 -14.51 -6.30 4.67
C LEU A 256 -14.53 -5.27 5.79
N GLU A 257 -15.50 -5.36 6.67
CA GLU A 257 -15.57 -4.44 7.80
C GLU A 257 -14.40 -4.68 8.77
N GLY A 258 -13.63 -3.63 9.00
CA GLY A 258 -12.50 -3.59 9.91
C GLY A 258 -12.69 -2.54 11.00
N PRO A 259 -11.82 -2.58 12.01
CA PRO A 259 -11.90 -1.65 13.12
C PRO A 259 -11.50 -0.23 12.69
N ARG A 260 -12.19 0.77 13.24
CA ARG A 260 -11.89 2.19 12.93
C ARG A 260 -10.55 2.63 13.48
N ASP A 261 -10.07 1.98 14.53
CA ASP A 261 -8.79 2.25 15.15
C ASP A 261 -7.57 1.72 14.35
N ASN A 262 -7.79 1.05 13.20
CA ASN A 262 -6.70 0.72 12.27
C ASN A 262 -6.20 1.98 11.55
N ILE A 263 -5.74 2.94 12.34
CA ILE A 263 -5.34 4.29 11.94
C ILE A 263 -4.06 4.24 11.10
N LYS A 264 -4.01 5.10 10.07
CA LYS A 264 -2.79 5.38 9.33
C LYS A 264 -2.09 6.59 9.93
N VAL A 265 -0.91 6.41 10.52
CA VAL A 265 -0.05 7.52 10.95
C VAL A 265 0.31 8.37 9.73
N THR A 266 -0.19 9.59 9.70
CA THR A 266 -0.03 10.51 8.56
C THR A 266 0.49 11.88 8.99
N VAL A 267 0.03 12.33 10.15
CA VAL A 267 0.39 13.59 10.80
C VAL A 267 0.78 13.31 12.26
N PRO A 268 1.52 14.20 12.93
CA PRO A 268 1.94 13.99 14.33
C PRO A 268 0.78 13.73 15.29
N GLU A 269 -0.40 14.29 15.02
CA GLU A 269 -1.60 14.15 15.84
C GLU A 269 -2.12 12.71 15.89
N ASP A 270 -1.79 11.88 14.89
CA ASP A 270 -2.16 10.46 14.84
C ASP A 270 -1.40 9.61 15.86
N VAL A 271 -0.26 10.12 16.38
CA VAL A 271 0.63 9.35 17.28
C VAL A 271 -0.04 9.08 18.64
N GLY A 272 -0.70 10.08 19.22
CA GLY A 272 -1.35 9.94 20.52
C GLY A 272 -2.35 8.79 20.59
N PRO A 273 -3.35 8.74 19.69
CA PRO A 273 -4.29 7.63 19.60
C PRO A 273 -3.61 6.26 19.38
N VAL A 274 -2.56 6.20 18.54
CA VAL A 274 -1.80 4.95 18.28
C VAL A 274 -1.07 4.48 19.53
N VAL A 275 -0.40 5.38 20.26
CA VAL A 275 0.27 5.04 21.54
C VAL A 275 -0.74 4.50 22.54
N ALA A 276 -1.89 5.15 22.70
CA ALA A 276 -2.92 4.71 23.63
C ALA A 276 -3.43 3.29 23.28
N ALA A 277 -3.73 3.02 22.01
CA ALA A 277 -4.20 1.72 21.55
C ALA A 277 -3.15 0.62 21.73
N LEU A 278 -1.88 0.87 21.38
CA LEU A 278 -0.79 -0.09 21.55
C LEU A 278 -0.50 -0.35 23.04
N SER A 279 -0.51 0.69 23.89
CA SER A 279 -0.30 0.52 25.33
C SER A 279 -1.37 -0.36 25.96
N ALA A 280 -2.63 -0.20 25.56
CA ALA A 280 -3.73 -1.06 26.03
C ALA A 280 -3.53 -2.52 25.61
N ARG A 281 -3.04 -2.78 24.38
CA ARG A 281 -2.76 -4.16 23.89
C ARG A 281 -1.56 -4.80 24.57
N VAL A 282 -0.50 -4.04 24.85
CA VAL A 282 0.71 -4.56 25.53
C VAL A 282 0.43 -4.85 27.00
N GLY A 283 -0.38 -4.03 27.67
CA GLY A 283 -0.75 -4.22 29.08
C GLY A 283 -1.72 -5.39 29.33
N GLN A 284 -2.26 -6.01 28.26
CA GLN A 284 -3.16 -7.20 28.34
C GLN A 284 -2.45 -8.52 28.08
N ARG A 285 -1.16 -8.51 27.73
CA ARG A 285 -0.30 -9.69 27.53
C ARG A 285 0.50 -9.98 28.79
#